data_e1ebb4e36bd53e40976700277601f00c
#
_entry.id   e1ebb4e36bd53e40976700277601f00c
#
_cell.length_a   1.000
_cell.length_b   1.000
_cell.length_c   1.000
_cell.angle_alpha   90.00
_cell.angle_beta   90.00
_cell.angle_gamma   90.00
#
_symmetry.space_group_name_H-M   'P 1'
#
loop_
_entity.id
_entity.type
_entity.pdbx_description
1 polymer ?
#
loop_
_entity_poly.entity_id
_entity_poly.type
_entity_poly.pdbx_seq_one_letter_code
_entity_poly.pdbx_strand_id
1 'polypeptide(L)'
;RLLIGVKDNGAISGVRSEEEYYMIEAASKMYTHPEVPFTAKRWDVNGKTVLEVYIAPSDEKPHTAPDKDDKYKAYIRVADENILANEVLMQAWKKQKTKEGTLLKISKPVEILFSWLDEHPYISIKQFCHIAHINYYAARKILSDLMAMGAMEYVVIDKCIAYKRIA
;
A
#
# COMPACT_ATOMS: atom_id res chain seq x y z
N ARG A 1 11.07 -0.51 -8.36
CA ARG A 1 11.93 0.25 -9.28
C ARG A 1 11.08 1.13 -10.18
N LEU A 2 11.57 2.32 -10.52
CA LEU A 2 10.97 3.25 -11.45
C LEU A 2 12.01 3.59 -12.53
N LEU A 3 11.61 3.60 -13.79
CA LEU A 3 12.45 3.99 -14.92
C LEU A 3 11.92 5.29 -15.51
N ILE A 4 12.77 6.32 -15.57
CA ILE A 4 12.46 7.61 -16.17
C ILE A 4 13.21 7.77 -17.48
N GLY A 5 12.53 8.25 -18.50
CA GLY A 5 13.03 8.27 -19.88
C GLY A 5 12.68 7.02 -20.68
N VAL A 6 11.75 6.18 -20.15
CA VAL A 6 11.17 5.04 -20.88
C VAL A 6 9.66 5.25 -20.94
N LYS A 7 9.08 5.10 -22.12
CA LYS A 7 7.63 5.18 -22.35
C LYS A 7 6.94 3.86 -22.02
N ASP A 8 5.62 3.86 -21.83
CA ASP A 8 4.83 2.65 -21.52
C ASP A 8 4.95 1.55 -22.57
N ASN A 9 5.20 1.90 -23.83
CA ASN A 9 5.46 0.95 -24.92
C ASN A 9 6.91 0.43 -24.96
N GLY A 10 7.74 0.77 -23.96
CA GLY A 10 9.15 0.39 -23.88
C GLY A 10 10.11 1.26 -24.70
N ALA A 11 9.62 2.23 -25.46
CA ALA A 11 10.49 3.09 -26.26
C ALA A 11 11.30 4.04 -25.36
N ILE A 12 12.61 4.16 -25.64
CA ILE A 12 13.53 5.05 -24.90
C ILE A 12 13.36 6.48 -25.40
N SER A 13 12.79 7.36 -24.56
CA SER A 13 12.72 8.80 -24.80
C SER A 13 13.95 9.53 -24.29
N GLY A 14 14.56 8.99 -23.24
CA GLY A 14 15.65 9.61 -22.51
C GLY A 14 15.19 10.69 -21.53
N VAL A 15 16.06 10.99 -20.55
CA VAL A 15 15.98 12.11 -19.60
C VAL A 15 16.64 13.31 -20.27
N ARG A 16 16.01 14.48 -20.22
CA ARG A 16 16.49 15.67 -20.94
C ARG A 16 17.38 16.57 -20.10
N SER A 17 17.16 16.58 -18.79
CA SER A 17 17.87 17.48 -17.87
C SER A 17 18.01 16.83 -16.48
N GLU A 18 18.63 17.56 -15.56
CA GLU A 18 18.67 17.19 -14.14
C GLU A 18 17.34 17.43 -13.43
N GLU A 19 16.41 18.13 -14.07
CA GLU A 19 15.11 18.48 -13.47
C GLU A 19 14.33 17.25 -13.06
N GLU A 20 14.36 16.18 -13.87
CA GLU A 20 13.68 14.93 -13.56
C GLU A 20 14.20 14.29 -12.26
N TYR A 21 15.51 14.39 -12.02
CA TYR A 21 16.10 13.93 -10.76
C TYR A 21 15.64 14.80 -9.58
N TYR A 22 15.65 16.13 -9.73
CA TYR A 22 15.19 17.05 -8.68
C TYR A 22 13.71 16.90 -8.37
N MET A 23 12.88 16.60 -9.36
CA MET A 23 11.46 16.29 -9.13
C MET A 23 11.27 15.05 -8.26
N ILE A 24 12.07 14.00 -8.45
CA ILE A 24 12.03 12.80 -7.62
C ILE A 24 12.51 13.11 -6.21
N GLU A 25 13.60 13.86 -6.09
CA GLU A 25 14.13 14.24 -4.79
C GLU A 25 13.13 15.09 -4.01
N ALA A 26 12.47 16.06 -4.64
CA ALA A 26 11.41 16.84 -4.04
C ALA A 26 10.21 15.96 -3.63
N ALA A 27 9.78 15.04 -4.49
CA ALA A 27 8.71 14.09 -4.17
C ALA A 27 9.05 13.26 -2.94
N SER A 28 10.29 12.77 -2.86
CA SER A 28 10.77 11.95 -1.73
C SER A 28 10.85 12.74 -0.42
N LYS A 29 11.44 13.94 -0.44
CA LYS A 29 11.79 14.68 0.78
C LYS A 29 10.73 15.70 1.21
N MET A 30 10.07 16.36 0.24
CA MET A 30 9.16 17.47 0.51
C MET A 30 7.68 17.05 0.50
N TYR A 31 7.31 16.12 -0.37
CA TYR A 31 5.91 15.76 -0.60
C TYR A 31 5.51 14.42 -0.01
N THR A 32 6.43 13.66 0.61
CA THR A 32 6.06 12.42 1.31
C THR A 32 6.42 12.47 2.79
N HIS A 33 5.52 11.91 3.62
CA HIS A 33 5.73 11.79 5.07
C HIS A 33 5.38 10.37 5.54
N PRO A 34 6.33 9.69 6.24
CA PRO A 34 7.75 10.00 6.34
C PRO A 34 8.44 10.08 4.98
N GLU A 35 9.62 10.68 4.91
CA GLU A 35 10.45 10.70 3.71
C GLU A 35 10.65 9.29 3.14
N VAL A 36 10.70 9.16 1.81
CA VAL A 36 10.92 7.89 1.11
C VAL A 36 12.34 7.84 0.56
N PRO A 37 13.30 7.21 1.26
CA PRO A 37 14.68 7.11 0.76
C PRO A 37 14.71 6.36 -0.58
N PHE A 38 15.55 6.85 -1.50
CA PHE A 38 15.77 6.21 -2.78
C PHE A 38 17.24 6.26 -3.19
N THR A 39 17.62 5.42 -4.12
CA THR A 39 18.88 5.51 -4.86
C THR A 39 18.58 5.64 -6.34
N ALA A 40 19.40 6.42 -7.05
CA ALA A 40 19.24 6.61 -8.47
C ALA A 40 20.51 6.23 -9.23
N LYS A 41 20.35 5.60 -10.38
CA LYS A 41 21.44 5.22 -11.29
C LYS A 41 21.10 5.68 -12.69
N ARG A 42 22.10 6.27 -13.35
CA ARG A 42 21.99 6.67 -14.76
C ARG A 42 22.54 5.57 -15.66
N TRP A 43 21.82 5.33 -16.73
CA TRP A 43 22.17 4.39 -17.77
C TRP A 43 22.21 5.10 -19.10
N ASP A 44 23.23 4.85 -19.92
CA ASP A 44 23.22 5.21 -21.33
C ASP A 44 22.63 4.06 -22.14
N VAL A 45 21.58 4.35 -22.90
CA VAL A 45 20.91 3.38 -23.76
C VAL A 45 20.75 4.01 -25.15
N ASN A 46 21.58 3.60 -26.08
CA ASN A 46 21.60 4.12 -27.47
C ASN A 46 21.78 5.66 -27.51
N GLY A 47 22.71 6.19 -26.69
CA GLY A 47 23.00 7.63 -26.64
C GLY A 47 21.92 8.46 -25.92
N LYS A 48 21.01 7.82 -25.20
CA LYS A 48 19.99 8.46 -24.38
C LYS A 48 20.12 8.04 -22.93
N THR A 49 20.05 9.01 -22.03
CA THR A 49 20.11 8.74 -20.59
C THR A 49 18.77 8.23 -20.07
N VAL A 50 18.78 7.10 -19.37
CA VAL A 50 17.65 6.57 -18.60
C VAL A 50 18.01 6.64 -17.13
N LEU A 51 17.12 7.16 -16.29
CA LEU A 51 17.31 7.21 -14.84
C LEU A 51 16.54 6.04 -14.20
N GLU A 52 17.27 5.12 -13.57
CA GLU A 52 16.69 4.06 -12.73
C GLU A 52 16.64 4.54 -11.30
N VAL A 53 15.45 4.57 -10.72
CA VAL A 53 15.22 4.90 -9.31
C VAL A 53 14.83 3.63 -8.58
N TYR A 54 15.56 3.30 -7.53
CA TYR A 54 15.28 2.18 -6.65
C TYR A 54 14.81 2.67 -5.29
N ILE A 55 13.65 2.21 -4.89
CA ILE A 55 13.02 2.47 -3.60
C ILE A 55 12.98 1.13 -2.87
N ALA A 56 13.67 1.03 -1.75
CA ALA A 56 13.64 -0.15 -0.91
C ALA A 56 12.30 -0.27 -0.17
N PRO A 57 11.86 -1.50 0.20
CA PRO A 57 10.77 -1.66 1.15
C PRO A 57 11.05 -0.85 2.43
N SER A 58 10.04 -0.14 2.93
CA SER A 58 10.17 0.72 4.10
C SER A 58 9.46 0.12 5.30
N ASP A 59 10.10 0.18 6.47
CA ASP A 59 9.48 -0.13 7.77
C ASP A 59 8.69 1.06 8.33
N GLU A 60 8.84 2.25 7.71
CA GLU A 60 8.20 3.51 8.12
C GLU A 60 6.76 3.70 7.62
N LYS A 61 6.14 2.63 7.08
CA LYS A 61 4.74 2.70 6.59
C LYS A 61 3.77 3.17 7.68
N PRO A 62 2.70 3.91 7.32
CA PRO A 62 2.36 4.37 5.97
C PRO A 62 3.13 5.64 5.56
N HIS A 63 3.62 5.68 4.34
CA HIS A 63 4.02 6.94 3.70
C HIS A 63 2.79 7.62 3.12
N THR A 64 2.69 8.93 3.33
CA THR A 64 1.55 9.73 2.86
C THR A 64 2.06 10.85 1.95
N ALA A 65 1.26 11.22 0.97
CA ALA A 65 1.51 12.34 0.07
C ALA A 65 0.26 13.23 -0.01
N PRO A 66 0.41 14.55 -0.27
CA PRO A 66 -0.72 15.45 -0.39
C PRO A 66 -1.56 15.10 -1.62
N ASP A 67 -2.86 15.15 -1.48
CA ASP A 67 -3.78 15.14 -2.61
C ASP A 67 -3.99 16.55 -3.17
N LYS A 68 -4.89 16.69 -4.14
CA LYS A 68 -5.23 17.99 -4.74
C LYS A 68 -5.81 19.03 -3.75
N ASP A 69 -6.24 18.59 -2.57
CA ASP A 69 -6.80 19.44 -1.51
C ASP A 69 -5.79 19.60 -0.36
N ASP A 70 -4.51 19.32 -0.59
CA ASP A 70 -3.40 19.32 0.40
C ASP A 70 -3.62 18.37 1.59
N LYS A 71 -4.50 17.37 1.43
CA LYS A 71 -4.72 16.36 2.46
C LYS A 71 -3.78 15.18 2.25
N TYR A 72 -3.02 14.86 3.28
CA TYR A 72 -2.08 13.75 3.24
C TYR A 72 -2.79 12.40 3.26
N LYS A 73 -2.58 11.61 2.22
CA LYS A 73 -3.18 10.29 1.99
C LYS A 73 -2.13 9.25 1.64
N ALA A 74 -2.35 8.02 2.05
CA ALA A 74 -1.54 6.88 1.63
C ALA A 74 -2.20 6.18 0.43
N TYR A 75 -1.37 5.71 -0.48
CA TYR A 75 -1.80 4.99 -1.67
C TYR A 75 -1.08 3.65 -1.78
N ILE A 76 -1.74 2.68 -2.38
CA ILE A 76 -1.15 1.41 -2.81
C ILE A 76 -1.14 1.37 -4.33
N ARG A 77 -0.04 0.87 -4.91
CA ARG A 77 0.07 0.66 -6.35
C ARG A 77 -0.38 -0.75 -6.70
N VAL A 78 -1.37 -0.87 -7.55
CA VAL A 78 -1.85 -2.16 -8.06
C VAL A 78 -1.90 -2.07 -9.58
N ALA A 79 -1.07 -2.86 -10.24
CA ALA A 79 -0.84 -2.73 -11.69
C ALA A 79 -0.53 -1.28 -12.08
N ASP A 80 -1.37 -0.63 -12.88
CA ASP A 80 -1.19 0.74 -13.35
C ASP A 80 -2.02 1.78 -12.59
N GLU A 81 -2.64 1.41 -11.46
CA GLU A 81 -3.50 2.30 -10.70
C GLU A 81 -2.97 2.59 -9.28
N ASN A 82 -3.18 3.83 -8.82
CA ASN A 82 -2.98 4.23 -7.44
C ASN A 82 -4.32 4.16 -6.71
N ILE A 83 -4.44 3.27 -5.74
CA ILE A 83 -5.65 3.06 -4.96
C ILE A 83 -5.47 3.65 -3.57
N LEU A 84 -6.43 4.41 -3.11
CA LEU A 84 -6.39 5.01 -1.78
C LEU A 84 -6.42 3.91 -0.71
N ALA A 85 -5.42 3.91 0.18
CA ALA A 85 -5.41 3.02 1.33
C ALA A 85 -6.56 3.35 2.28
N ASN A 86 -7.32 2.34 2.65
CA ASN A 86 -8.42 2.52 3.58
C ASN A 86 -7.96 2.48 5.05
N GLU A 87 -8.87 2.78 5.97
CA GLU A 87 -8.58 2.86 7.39
C GLU A 87 -8.08 1.53 8.01
N VAL A 88 -8.47 0.38 7.45
CA VAL A 88 -7.99 -0.93 7.92
C VAL A 88 -6.49 -1.06 7.64
N LEU A 89 -6.06 -0.76 6.41
CA LEU A 89 -4.63 -0.77 6.03
C LEU A 89 -3.83 0.23 6.86
N MET A 90 -4.34 1.45 6.99
CA MET A 90 -3.68 2.50 7.79
C MET A 90 -3.47 2.06 9.24
N GLN A 91 -4.46 1.42 9.85
CA GLN A 91 -4.34 0.91 11.21
C GLN A 91 -3.42 -0.30 11.30
N ALA A 92 -3.49 -1.24 10.35
CA ALA A 92 -2.63 -2.40 10.34
C ALA A 92 -1.15 -2.00 10.27
N TRP A 93 -0.78 -1.09 9.35
CA TRP A 93 0.60 -0.59 9.23
C TRP A 93 1.08 0.15 10.49
N LYS A 94 0.21 0.94 11.13
CA LYS A 94 0.55 1.60 12.41
C LYS A 94 0.81 0.59 13.53
N LYS A 95 0.01 -0.48 13.60
CA LYS A 95 0.18 -1.54 14.60
C LYS A 95 1.46 -2.36 14.38
N GLN A 96 1.84 -2.60 13.12
CA GLN A 96 3.08 -3.28 12.78
C GLN A 96 4.35 -2.54 13.27
N LYS A 97 4.28 -1.22 13.44
CA LYS A 97 5.39 -0.41 13.98
C LYS A 97 5.55 -0.54 15.48
N THR A 98 4.50 -0.89 16.22
CA THR A 98 4.58 -0.99 17.67
C THR A 98 5.32 -2.26 18.06
N LYS A 99 6.27 -2.15 18.99
CA LYS A 99 6.98 -3.30 19.57
C LYS A 99 6.07 -4.15 20.47
N GLU A 100 4.94 -3.61 20.88
CA GLU A 100 3.89 -4.31 21.60
C GLU A 100 3.12 -5.15 20.61
N GLY A 101 3.21 -6.46 20.71
CA GLY A 101 2.49 -7.39 19.85
C GLY A 101 0.98 -7.14 19.89
N THR A 102 0.29 -7.42 18.79
CA THR A 102 -1.17 -7.34 18.73
C THR A 102 -1.78 -8.61 19.35
N LEU A 103 -2.56 -8.44 20.41
CA LEU A 103 -3.26 -9.55 21.06
C LEU A 103 -4.65 -9.71 20.41
N LEU A 104 -4.86 -10.81 19.72
CA LEU A 104 -6.16 -11.15 19.16
C LEU A 104 -6.93 -12.02 20.16
N LYS A 105 -8.09 -11.55 20.61
CA LYS A 105 -9.07 -12.42 21.25
C LYS A 105 -9.83 -13.20 20.18
N ILE A 106 -9.73 -14.53 20.21
CA ILE A 106 -10.62 -15.38 19.41
C ILE A 106 -12.05 -15.12 19.91
N SER A 107 -12.84 -14.52 19.05
CA SER A 107 -14.22 -14.15 19.33
C SER A 107 -15.14 -14.68 18.24
N LYS A 108 -16.42 -14.79 18.51
CA LYS A 108 -17.38 -15.30 17.53
C LYS A 108 -17.31 -14.62 16.16
N PRO A 109 -17.13 -13.29 16.03
CA PRO A 109 -16.91 -12.65 14.74
C PRO A 109 -15.64 -13.16 14.00
N VAL A 110 -14.57 -13.46 14.71
CA VAL A 110 -13.34 -14.01 14.11
C VAL A 110 -13.57 -15.42 13.57
N GLU A 111 -14.30 -16.26 14.32
CA GLU A 111 -14.67 -17.61 13.87
C GLU A 111 -15.53 -17.55 12.60
N ILE A 112 -16.56 -16.66 12.57
CA ILE A 112 -17.40 -16.44 11.41
C ILE A 112 -16.56 -15.98 10.19
N LEU A 113 -15.63 -15.06 10.41
CA LEU A 113 -14.74 -14.56 9.35
C LEU A 113 -13.93 -15.70 8.72
N PHE A 114 -13.30 -16.55 9.54
CA PHE A 114 -12.49 -17.64 9.02
C PHE A 114 -13.34 -18.74 8.38
N SER A 115 -14.50 -19.09 8.96
CA SER A 115 -15.45 -20.02 8.31
C SER A 115 -15.92 -19.51 6.94
N TRP A 116 -16.14 -18.22 6.79
CA TRP A 116 -16.45 -17.63 5.49
C TRP A 116 -15.28 -17.79 4.51
N LEU A 117 -14.05 -17.51 4.95
CA LEU A 117 -12.87 -17.58 4.11
C LEU A 117 -12.41 -19.02 3.78
N ASP A 118 -12.93 -20.03 4.47
CA ASP A 118 -12.75 -21.43 4.08
C ASP A 118 -13.52 -21.78 2.80
N GLU A 119 -14.62 -21.07 2.52
CA GLU A 119 -15.46 -21.28 1.35
C GLU A 119 -15.32 -20.18 0.27
N HIS A 120 -14.73 -19.03 0.63
CA HIS A 120 -14.64 -17.87 -0.23
C HIS A 120 -13.20 -17.30 -0.29
N PRO A 121 -12.72 -16.89 -1.46
CA PRO A 121 -11.34 -16.45 -1.62
C PRO A 121 -11.00 -15.13 -0.92
N TYR A 122 -11.99 -14.29 -0.64
CA TYR A 122 -11.82 -12.99 0.02
C TYR A 122 -13.12 -12.48 0.63
N ILE A 123 -13.03 -11.42 1.41
CA ILE A 123 -14.17 -10.72 2.02
C ILE A 123 -13.93 -9.22 2.02
N SER A 124 -14.97 -8.43 1.72
CA SER A 124 -14.96 -6.99 1.96
C SER A 124 -15.36 -6.66 3.40
N ILE A 125 -14.97 -5.47 3.90
CA ILE A 125 -15.37 -5.04 5.25
C ILE A 125 -16.90 -4.97 5.40
N LYS A 126 -17.63 -4.57 4.35
CA LYS A 126 -19.10 -4.51 4.37
C LYS A 126 -19.72 -5.89 4.51
N GLN A 127 -19.22 -6.88 3.77
CA GLN A 127 -19.67 -8.27 3.89
C GLN A 127 -19.37 -8.80 5.30
N PHE A 128 -18.17 -8.54 5.83
CA PHE A 128 -17.82 -8.96 7.19
C PHE A 128 -18.74 -8.36 8.25
N CYS A 129 -19.03 -7.05 8.17
CA CYS A 129 -20.04 -6.44 9.05
C CYS A 129 -21.39 -7.16 8.99
N HIS A 130 -21.83 -7.52 7.79
CA HIS A 130 -23.12 -8.17 7.57
C HIS A 130 -23.19 -9.57 8.15
N ILE A 131 -22.24 -10.45 7.80
CA ILE A 131 -22.27 -11.87 8.21
C ILE A 131 -21.99 -12.05 9.71
N ALA A 132 -21.16 -11.21 10.30
CA ALA A 132 -20.81 -11.27 11.72
C ALA A 132 -21.74 -10.42 12.61
N HIS A 133 -22.69 -9.69 12.03
CA HIS A 133 -23.59 -8.76 12.74
C HIS A 133 -22.86 -7.76 13.63
N ILE A 134 -21.76 -7.18 13.13
CA ILE A 134 -20.94 -6.21 13.84
C ILE A 134 -20.92 -4.86 13.12
N ASN A 135 -20.64 -3.81 13.87
CA ASN A 135 -20.47 -2.49 13.29
C ASN A 135 -19.10 -2.33 12.59
N TYR A 136 -18.99 -1.29 11.77
CA TYR A 136 -17.78 -0.99 11.01
C TYR A 136 -16.53 -0.85 11.89
N TYR A 137 -16.65 -0.26 13.08
CA TYR A 137 -15.54 -0.07 14.01
C TYR A 137 -14.96 -1.40 14.50
N ALA A 138 -15.83 -2.34 14.88
CA ALA A 138 -15.43 -3.67 15.31
C ALA A 138 -14.79 -4.45 14.15
N ALA A 139 -15.40 -4.43 12.97
CA ALA A 139 -14.88 -5.08 11.77
C ALA A 139 -13.48 -4.52 11.40
N ARG A 140 -13.34 -3.19 11.38
CA ARG A 140 -12.07 -2.52 11.11
C ARG A 140 -10.98 -2.92 12.11
N LYS A 141 -11.31 -2.94 13.41
CA LYS A 141 -10.39 -3.36 14.46
C LYS A 141 -9.91 -4.80 14.24
N ILE A 142 -10.83 -5.74 14.04
CA ILE A 142 -10.50 -7.16 13.85
C ILE A 142 -9.63 -7.35 12.60
N LEU A 143 -10.03 -6.79 11.46
CA LEU A 143 -9.27 -6.91 10.20
C LEU A 143 -7.87 -6.30 10.32
N SER A 144 -7.75 -5.12 10.95
CA SER A 144 -6.44 -4.49 11.14
C SER A 144 -5.55 -5.25 12.13
N ASP A 145 -6.12 -5.90 13.15
CA ASP A 145 -5.37 -6.76 14.08
C ASP A 145 -4.86 -8.01 13.35
N LEU A 146 -5.71 -8.69 12.61
CA LEU A 146 -5.35 -9.88 11.82
C LEU A 146 -4.29 -9.59 10.75
N MET A 147 -4.39 -8.44 10.08
CA MET A 147 -3.38 -8.01 9.14
C MET A 147 -2.05 -7.65 9.82
N ALA A 148 -2.10 -6.97 10.95
CA ALA A 148 -0.89 -6.62 11.71
C ALA A 148 -0.13 -7.85 12.20
N MET A 149 -0.85 -8.93 12.53
CA MET A 149 -0.31 -10.23 12.92
C MET A 149 0.18 -11.09 11.75
N GLY A 150 -0.05 -10.68 10.50
CA GLY A 150 0.29 -11.48 9.32
C GLY A 150 -0.65 -12.67 9.08
N ALA A 151 -1.83 -12.71 9.70
CA ALA A 151 -2.83 -13.76 9.46
C ALA A 151 -3.69 -13.49 8.23
N MET A 152 -3.79 -12.23 7.84
CA MET A 152 -4.55 -11.78 6.67
C MET A 152 -3.75 -10.75 5.85
N GLU A 153 -4.04 -10.70 4.57
CA GLU A 153 -3.53 -9.68 3.66
C GLU A 153 -4.68 -9.04 2.88
N TYR A 154 -4.43 -7.85 2.33
CA TYR A 154 -5.38 -7.22 1.43
C TYR A 154 -5.24 -7.74 0.00
N VAL A 155 -6.31 -7.71 -0.74
CA VAL A 155 -6.38 -7.92 -2.18
C VAL A 155 -7.23 -6.79 -2.78
N VAL A 156 -6.96 -6.41 -4.01
CA VAL A 156 -7.77 -5.43 -4.72
C VAL A 156 -8.58 -6.12 -5.79
N ILE A 157 -9.89 -5.98 -5.69
CA ILE A 157 -10.87 -6.53 -6.62
C ILE A 157 -11.73 -5.36 -7.12
N ASP A 158 -11.78 -5.14 -8.40
CA ASP A 158 -12.55 -4.05 -9.03
C ASP A 158 -12.31 -2.68 -8.35
N LYS A 159 -11.04 -2.34 -8.14
CA LYS A 159 -10.59 -1.10 -7.46
C LYS A 159 -11.01 -0.98 -5.98
N CYS A 160 -11.59 -2.03 -5.42
CA CYS A 160 -11.99 -2.09 -4.02
C CYS A 160 -11.04 -2.98 -3.21
N ILE A 161 -10.72 -2.54 -2.00
CA ILE A 161 -9.90 -3.31 -1.07
C ILE A 161 -10.77 -4.37 -0.41
N ALA A 162 -10.36 -5.62 -0.53
CA ALA A 162 -10.88 -6.78 0.17
C ALA A 162 -9.75 -7.48 0.94
N TYR A 163 -10.07 -8.47 1.72
CA TYR A 163 -9.17 -9.15 2.64
C TYR A 163 -9.23 -10.65 2.43
N LYS A 164 -8.08 -11.31 2.45
CA LYS A 164 -7.98 -12.77 2.35
C LYS A 164 -7.03 -13.32 3.40
N ARG A 165 -7.14 -14.62 3.68
CA ARG A 165 -6.23 -15.34 4.55
C ARG A 165 -4.87 -15.51 3.85
N ILE A 166 -3.79 -15.38 4.61
CA ILE A 166 -2.46 -15.80 4.17
C ILE A 166 -2.37 -17.31 4.32
N ALA A 167 -1.99 -18.01 3.25
CA ALA A 167 -1.84 -19.46 3.22
C ALA A 167 -0.64 -19.93 4.05
#